data_ac2a3d22acd94ce3fac2ca8c6d7c66a3
#
_entry.id   ac2a3d22acd94ce3fac2ca8c6d7c66a3
#
_cell.length_a   1.000
_cell.length_b   1.000
_cell.length_c   1.000
_cell.angle_alpha   90.00
_cell.angle_beta   90.00
_cell.angle_gamma   90.00
#
_symmetry.space_group_name_H-M   'P 1'
#
loop_
_entity.id
_entity.type
_entity.pdbx_description
1 polymer ?
#
loop_
_entity_poly.entity_id
_entity_poly.type
_entity_poly.pdbx_seq_one_letter_code
_entity_poly.pdbx_strand_id
1 'polypeptide(L)'
;MARPIQASSSGVSRLVSLHGSAIWPLLSTLCLSVSTVGAAQSPRPVSVTAHDYAFTAPDTLGAGPTVISLQNAGTVRHEVVILWLKEGRTLSEYIKAGTLEERRALQAGVVGLIVAWPGEAAPGRILADLQKGRDYVLICTLQDAPDKPPHARLGMVRMLHVK
;
A
#
# COMPACT_ATOMS: atom_id res chain seq x y z
N MET A 1 31.79 51.11 26.85
CA MET A 1 31.62 51.64 28.21
C MET A 1 31.01 50.54 29.04
N ALA A 2 31.80 49.81 29.71
CA ALA A 2 32.29 49.93 31.09
C ALA A 2 31.23 49.53 32.12
N ARG A 3 31.47 48.36 32.66
CA ARG A 3 31.32 47.74 34.00
C ARG A 3 30.87 48.70 35.15
N PRO A 4 30.57 48.27 36.39
CA PRO A 4 31.01 47.09 37.14
C PRO A 4 29.91 46.41 38.04
N ILE A 5 30.11 45.16 38.44
CA ILE A 5 30.61 44.52 39.68
C ILE A 5 30.06 45.13 40.99
N GLN A 6 29.42 44.33 41.81
CA GLN A 6 29.94 44.07 43.19
C GLN A 6 29.21 42.91 43.90
N ALA A 7 30.01 42.15 44.59
CA ALA A 7 29.74 41.05 45.52
C ALA A 7 29.63 41.59 46.96
N SER A 8 29.03 40.80 47.86
CA SER A 8 29.35 40.67 49.30
C SER A 8 28.42 39.62 49.91
N SER A 9 28.83 38.55 50.35
CA SER A 9 29.56 38.03 51.47
C SER A 9 28.68 37.81 52.73
N SER A 10 28.83 36.61 53.20
CA SER A 10 28.96 36.07 54.58
C SER A 10 27.73 35.81 55.44
N GLY A 11 27.75 34.62 55.99
CA GLY A 11 26.95 34.26 57.16
C GLY A 11 26.97 32.75 57.45
N VAL A 12 27.99 32.35 58.16
CA VAL A 12 28.22 31.01 58.76
C VAL A 12 27.18 30.76 59.86
N SER A 13 26.60 29.57 59.95
CA SER A 13 26.45 28.88 61.24
C SER A 13 26.03 27.42 61.06
N ARG A 14 26.78 26.59 61.65
CA ARG A 14 26.64 25.13 61.80
C ARG A 14 25.41 24.81 62.65
N LEU A 15 24.77 23.70 62.32
CA LEU A 15 24.25 22.79 63.33
C LEU A 15 24.21 21.36 62.73
N VAL A 16 25.03 20.54 63.35
CA VAL A 16 25.08 19.09 63.18
C VAL A 16 23.87 18.49 63.89
N SER A 17 23.11 17.65 63.25
CA SER A 17 22.29 16.68 63.95
C SER A 17 22.29 15.36 63.17
N LEU A 18 22.95 14.40 63.77
CA LEU A 18 22.90 12.98 63.44
C LEU A 18 21.51 12.47 63.77
N HIS A 19 20.88 11.68 62.91
CA HIS A 19 20.14 10.47 63.28
C HIS A 19 19.49 9.86 62.07
N GLY A 20 19.69 8.57 61.95
CA GLY A 20 18.72 7.67 61.30
C GLY A 20 19.06 7.16 59.90
N SER A 21 19.92 6.17 59.83
CA SER A 21 20.04 5.30 58.66
C SER A 21 18.78 4.48 58.48
N ALA A 22 17.93 4.87 57.55
CA ALA A 22 16.89 4.02 57.02
C ALA A 22 17.32 3.56 55.61
N ILE A 23 17.86 2.35 55.55
CA ILE A 23 18.17 1.66 54.30
C ILE A 23 16.84 1.18 53.68
N TRP A 24 16.31 1.91 52.73
CA TRP A 24 15.23 1.40 51.91
C TRP A 24 15.83 0.60 50.75
N PRO A 25 15.46 -0.69 50.57
CA PRO A 25 15.87 -1.41 49.39
C PRO A 25 15.10 -0.85 48.22
N LEU A 26 15.82 -0.20 47.29
CA LEU A 26 15.32 0.11 45.95
C LEU A 26 15.07 -1.21 45.21
N LEU A 27 13.85 -1.72 45.28
CA LEU A 27 13.37 -2.73 44.34
C LEU A 27 13.26 -2.06 42.97
N SER A 28 14.37 -2.15 42.21
CA SER A 28 14.35 -1.82 40.79
C SER A 28 13.49 -2.85 40.05
N THR A 29 12.22 -2.53 39.84
CA THR A 29 11.32 -3.31 39.00
C THR A 29 11.80 -3.14 37.56
N LEU A 30 12.60 -4.10 37.08
CA LEU A 30 13.03 -4.21 35.70
C LEU A 30 11.77 -4.57 34.85
N CYS A 31 11.08 -3.57 34.30
CA CYS A 31 10.04 -3.79 33.31
C CYS A 31 10.69 -4.34 32.04
N LEU A 32 10.69 -5.66 31.86
CA LEU A 32 10.95 -6.28 30.57
C LEU A 32 9.80 -5.90 29.63
N SER A 33 10.04 -4.90 28.79
CA SER A 33 9.16 -4.61 27.65
C SER A 33 9.32 -5.73 26.63
N VAL A 34 8.44 -6.72 26.67
CA VAL A 34 8.34 -7.72 25.61
C VAL A 34 7.75 -7.03 24.39
N SER A 35 8.62 -6.59 23.47
CA SER A 35 8.18 -6.15 22.14
C SER A 35 7.62 -7.37 21.41
N THR A 36 6.32 -7.46 21.32
CA THR A 36 5.66 -8.43 20.44
C THR A 36 6.00 -8.06 19.00
N VAL A 37 6.96 -8.76 18.42
CA VAL A 37 7.18 -8.73 16.96
C VAL A 37 5.89 -9.26 16.34
N GLY A 38 5.08 -8.37 15.76
CA GLY A 38 3.89 -8.75 15.04
C GLY A 38 4.28 -9.74 13.94
N ALA A 39 3.66 -10.91 13.94
CA ALA A 39 3.90 -11.91 12.91
C ALA A 39 3.61 -11.29 11.55
N ALA A 40 4.62 -11.23 10.67
CA ALA A 40 4.45 -10.76 9.30
C ALA A 40 3.42 -11.66 8.60
N GLN A 41 2.32 -11.07 8.15
CA GLN A 41 1.26 -11.81 7.48
C GLN A 41 1.77 -12.27 6.11
N SER A 42 1.71 -13.59 5.86
CA SER A 42 2.07 -14.14 4.55
C SER A 42 1.15 -13.58 3.46
N PRO A 43 1.69 -13.19 2.30
CA PRO A 43 0.89 -12.66 1.21
C PRO A 43 -0.14 -13.69 0.71
N ARG A 44 -1.39 -13.24 0.53
CA ARG A 44 -2.48 -14.09 0.02
C ARG A 44 -2.39 -14.21 -1.50
N PRO A 45 -2.45 -15.43 -2.06
CA PRO A 45 -2.48 -15.61 -3.49
C PRO A 45 -3.85 -15.24 -4.08
N VAL A 46 -3.83 -14.51 -5.20
CA VAL A 46 -5.01 -14.19 -6.02
C VAL A 46 -4.68 -14.50 -7.46
N SER A 47 -5.52 -15.29 -8.10
CA SER A 47 -5.41 -15.61 -9.53
C SER A 47 -6.39 -14.77 -10.32
N VAL A 48 -5.89 -14.11 -11.36
CA VAL A 48 -6.68 -13.44 -12.39
C VAL A 48 -6.56 -14.26 -13.68
N THR A 49 -7.69 -14.58 -14.30
CA THR A 49 -7.71 -15.21 -15.61
C THR A 49 -8.20 -14.19 -16.64
N ALA A 50 -7.40 -13.96 -17.68
CA ALA A 50 -7.76 -13.16 -18.84
C ALA A 50 -8.40 -14.10 -19.89
N HIS A 51 -9.53 -13.70 -20.42
CA HIS A 51 -10.17 -14.23 -21.60
C HIS A 51 -10.22 -13.14 -22.67
N ASP A 52 -10.59 -13.45 -23.90
CA ASP A 52 -10.71 -12.43 -24.91
C ASP A 52 -11.82 -11.43 -24.52
N TYR A 53 -11.31 -10.28 -24.10
CA TYR A 53 -11.89 -9.03 -23.61
C TYR A 53 -12.61 -9.12 -22.26
N ALA A 54 -12.26 -10.09 -21.41
CA ALA A 54 -12.82 -10.20 -20.07
C ALA A 54 -11.77 -10.67 -19.02
N PHE A 55 -12.01 -10.35 -17.74
CA PHE A 55 -11.28 -10.91 -16.61
C PHE A 55 -12.19 -11.75 -15.74
N THR A 56 -11.70 -12.91 -15.32
CA THR A 56 -12.23 -13.66 -14.18
C THR A 56 -11.31 -13.46 -12.98
N ALA A 57 -11.87 -12.92 -11.90
CA ALA A 57 -11.18 -12.69 -10.63
C ALA A 57 -12.22 -12.59 -9.51
N PRO A 58 -11.86 -12.74 -8.23
CA PRO A 58 -12.76 -12.44 -7.12
C PRO A 58 -13.22 -10.97 -7.17
N ASP A 59 -14.49 -10.71 -6.84
CA ASP A 59 -15.01 -9.34 -6.74
C ASP A 59 -14.57 -8.64 -5.46
N THR A 60 -14.30 -9.41 -4.41
CA THR A 60 -13.93 -8.92 -3.09
C THR A 60 -12.71 -9.64 -2.56
N LEU A 61 -11.75 -8.87 -2.05
CA LEU A 61 -10.58 -9.37 -1.35
C LEU A 61 -10.51 -8.77 0.07
N GLY A 62 -9.76 -9.42 0.94
CA GLY A 62 -9.40 -8.82 2.20
C GLY A 62 -8.21 -7.86 2.04
N ALA A 63 -8.05 -6.88 2.93
CA ALA A 63 -6.90 -5.99 2.99
C ALA A 63 -5.60 -6.72 3.37
N GLY A 64 -4.46 -6.13 3.03
CA GLY A 64 -3.12 -6.61 3.39
C GLY A 64 -2.32 -7.23 2.25
N PRO A 65 -1.19 -7.86 2.56
CA PRO A 65 -0.27 -8.40 1.58
C PRO A 65 -0.92 -9.42 0.66
N THR A 66 -0.79 -9.24 -0.65
CA THR A 66 -1.45 -10.03 -1.68
C THR A 66 -0.48 -10.26 -2.85
N VAL A 67 -0.41 -11.50 -3.35
CA VAL A 67 0.32 -11.87 -4.57
C VAL A 67 -0.68 -12.15 -5.67
N ILE A 68 -0.62 -11.38 -6.74
CA ILE A 68 -1.54 -11.48 -7.87
C ILE A 68 -0.81 -12.10 -9.06
N SER A 69 -1.38 -13.17 -9.61
CA SER A 69 -0.92 -13.87 -10.82
C SER A 69 -1.91 -13.69 -11.95
N LEU A 70 -1.43 -13.76 -13.19
CA LEU A 70 -2.25 -13.70 -14.39
C LEU A 70 -2.06 -14.97 -15.22
N GLN A 71 -3.18 -15.63 -15.57
CA GLN A 71 -3.25 -16.68 -16.57
C GLN A 71 -4.01 -16.12 -17.77
N ASN A 72 -3.44 -16.24 -18.96
CA ASN A 72 -4.15 -15.89 -20.20
C ASN A 72 -4.77 -17.15 -20.82
N ALA A 73 -6.08 -17.25 -20.78
CA ALA A 73 -6.87 -18.29 -21.41
C ALA A 73 -7.49 -17.82 -22.75
N GLY A 74 -7.14 -16.61 -23.22
CA GLY A 74 -7.58 -16.05 -24.48
C GLY A 74 -6.66 -16.40 -25.65
N THR A 75 -7.01 -15.88 -26.83
CA THR A 75 -6.31 -16.11 -28.10
C THR A 75 -5.37 -14.98 -28.50
N VAL A 76 -5.45 -13.84 -27.83
CA VAL A 76 -4.59 -12.68 -28.03
C VAL A 76 -3.80 -12.36 -26.75
N ARG A 77 -2.78 -11.51 -26.88
CA ARG A 77 -1.98 -11.08 -25.72
C ARG A 77 -2.81 -10.18 -24.81
N HIS A 78 -2.78 -10.46 -23.52
CA HIS A 78 -3.44 -9.68 -22.50
C HIS A 78 -2.48 -9.18 -21.43
N GLU A 79 -2.84 -8.07 -20.79
CA GLU A 79 -2.23 -7.58 -19.58
C GLU A 79 -3.29 -7.37 -18.49
N VAL A 80 -2.85 -7.37 -17.26
CA VAL A 80 -3.60 -6.77 -16.18
C VAL A 80 -2.82 -5.61 -15.60
N VAL A 81 -3.38 -4.42 -15.72
CA VAL A 81 -2.98 -3.23 -14.98
C VAL A 81 -3.92 -3.13 -13.79
N ILE A 82 -3.36 -3.01 -12.60
CA ILE A 82 -4.13 -2.79 -11.37
C ILE A 82 -3.88 -1.37 -10.91
N LEU A 83 -4.95 -0.60 -10.82
CA LEU A 83 -4.90 0.81 -10.45
C LEU A 83 -6.08 1.18 -9.55
N TRP A 84 -6.04 2.39 -8.97
CA TRP A 84 -7.20 2.98 -8.33
C TRP A 84 -7.40 4.42 -8.81
N LEU A 85 -8.66 4.84 -8.82
CA LEU A 85 -9.06 6.16 -9.31
C LEU A 85 -8.98 7.20 -8.19
N LYS A 86 -8.86 8.47 -8.56
CA LYS A 86 -9.04 9.59 -7.64
C LYS A 86 -10.48 9.61 -7.12
N GLU A 87 -10.65 10.14 -5.93
CA GLU A 87 -11.96 10.31 -5.33
C GLU A 87 -12.92 11.08 -6.26
N GLY A 88 -14.15 10.62 -6.35
CA GLY A 88 -15.17 11.19 -7.21
C GLY A 88 -15.01 10.90 -8.72
N ARG A 89 -13.98 10.12 -9.12
CA ARG A 89 -13.79 9.70 -10.51
C ARG A 89 -14.39 8.33 -10.77
N THR A 90 -14.88 8.13 -11.96
CA THR A 90 -15.56 6.90 -12.36
C THR A 90 -14.73 6.07 -13.34
N LEU A 91 -14.98 4.76 -13.35
CA LEU A 91 -14.38 3.85 -14.32
C LEU A 91 -14.79 4.24 -15.75
N SER A 92 -16.02 4.71 -15.95
CA SER A 92 -16.51 5.16 -17.26
C SER A 92 -15.70 6.33 -17.81
N GLU A 93 -15.37 7.34 -16.97
CA GLU A 93 -14.48 8.44 -17.37
C GLU A 93 -13.11 7.93 -17.79
N TYR A 94 -12.54 7.01 -16.99
CA TYR A 94 -11.22 6.43 -17.26
C TYR A 94 -11.17 5.66 -18.59
N ILE A 95 -12.20 4.84 -18.89
CA ILE A 95 -12.28 4.08 -20.14
C ILE A 95 -12.46 5.00 -21.36
N LYS A 96 -13.21 6.09 -21.20
CA LYS A 96 -13.46 7.06 -22.28
C LYS A 96 -12.27 7.97 -22.57
N ALA A 97 -11.36 8.14 -21.61
CA ALA A 97 -10.17 8.96 -21.77
C ALA A 97 -9.37 8.52 -23.01
N GLY A 98 -9.14 9.48 -23.92
CA GLY A 98 -8.51 9.22 -25.22
C GLY A 98 -7.00 9.14 -25.16
N THR A 99 -6.40 9.88 -24.23
CA THR A 99 -4.96 10.03 -24.11
C THR A 99 -4.42 9.42 -22.82
N LEU A 100 -3.12 9.14 -22.79
CA LEU A 100 -2.45 8.69 -21.57
C LEU A 100 -2.48 9.77 -20.49
N GLU A 101 -2.38 11.03 -20.88
CA GLU A 101 -2.41 12.17 -19.95
C GLU A 101 -3.78 12.28 -19.26
N GLU A 102 -4.88 12.19 -20.02
CA GLU A 102 -6.23 12.17 -19.47
C GLU A 102 -6.43 11.02 -18.49
N ARG A 103 -5.96 9.81 -18.82
CA ARG A 103 -6.01 8.67 -17.91
C ARG A 103 -5.19 8.90 -16.63
N ARG A 104 -3.98 9.46 -16.74
CA ARG A 104 -3.16 9.83 -15.57
C ARG A 104 -3.83 10.88 -14.69
N ALA A 105 -4.57 11.82 -15.29
CA ALA A 105 -5.33 12.81 -14.54
C ALA A 105 -6.45 12.20 -13.68
N LEU A 106 -6.99 11.06 -14.08
CA LEU A 106 -8.09 10.36 -13.40
C LEU A 106 -7.62 9.33 -12.36
N GLN A 107 -6.44 8.74 -12.56
CA GLN A 107 -5.89 7.73 -11.62
C GLN A 107 -5.21 8.38 -10.43
N ALA A 108 -5.38 7.76 -9.25
CA ALA A 108 -4.65 8.15 -8.03
C ALA A 108 -3.35 7.34 -7.87
N GLY A 109 -3.30 6.14 -8.44
CA GLY A 109 -2.09 5.34 -8.44
C GLY A 109 -2.24 4.03 -9.21
N VAL A 110 -1.09 3.39 -9.44
CA VAL A 110 -0.97 2.07 -10.07
C VAL A 110 -0.29 1.12 -9.10
N VAL A 111 -0.88 -0.04 -8.88
CA VAL A 111 -0.30 -1.12 -8.07
C VAL A 111 0.79 -1.85 -8.85
N GLY A 112 0.50 -2.18 -10.10
CA GLY A 112 1.41 -2.91 -10.96
C GLY A 112 0.77 -3.29 -12.29
N LEU A 113 1.61 -3.89 -13.15
CA LEU A 113 1.24 -4.40 -14.46
C LEU A 113 1.97 -5.73 -14.69
N ILE A 114 1.26 -6.72 -15.22
CA ILE A 114 1.83 -7.97 -15.75
C ILE A 114 1.15 -8.34 -17.07
N VAL A 115 1.92 -8.98 -17.95
CA VAL A 115 1.50 -9.38 -19.30
C VAL A 115 1.60 -10.88 -19.45
N ALA A 116 0.66 -11.49 -20.16
CA ALA A 116 0.68 -12.91 -20.53
C ALA A 116 0.37 -13.12 -22.00
N TRP A 117 1.09 -14.05 -22.63
CA TRP A 117 0.84 -14.49 -23.99
C TRP A 117 -0.34 -15.48 -24.04
N PRO A 118 -0.97 -15.67 -25.21
CA PRO A 118 -2.07 -16.62 -25.38
C PRO A 118 -1.74 -18.02 -24.83
N GLY A 119 -2.61 -18.55 -24.00
CA GLY A 119 -2.46 -19.87 -23.37
C GLY A 119 -1.46 -19.94 -22.21
N GLU A 120 -0.73 -18.87 -21.90
CA GLU A 120 0.36 -18.86 -20.93
C GLU A 120 0.01 -18.16 -19.62
N ALA A 121 0.71 -18.54 -18.55
CA ALA A 121 0.78 -17.75 -17.34
C ALA A 121 1.81 -16.63 -17.52
N ALA A 122 1.54 -15.46 -16.97
CA ALA A 122 2.53 -14.40 -16.90
C ALA A 122 3.76 -14.88 -16.10
N PRO A 123 4.99 -14.57 -16.59
CA PRO A 123 6.23 -14.98 -15.90
C PRO A 123 6.44 -14.25 -14.57
N GLY A 124 5.77 -13.09 -14.38
CA GLY A 124 5.83 -12.27 -13.18
C GLY A 124 4.55 -12.34 -12.34
N ARG A 125 4.64 -11.75 -11.15
CA ARG A 125 3.51 -11.57 -10.24
C ARG A 125 3.55 -10.15 -9.68
N ILE A 126 2.38 -9.61 -9.32
CA ILE A 126 2.27 -8.34 -8.60
C ILE A 126 2.19 -8.66 -7.11
N LEU A 127 3.14 -8.12 -6.33
CA LEU A 127 3.06 -8.09 -4.87
C LEU A 127 2.49 -6.73 -4.46
N ALA A 128 1.38 -6.73 -3.76
CA ALA A 128 0.66 -5.54 -3.35
C ALA A 128 0.22 -5.62 -1.89
N ASP A 129 0.19 -4.50 -1.21
CA ASP A 129 -0.49 -4.34 0.07
C ASP A 129 -1.83 -3.63 -0.18
N LEU A 130 -2.90 -4.43 -0.29
CA LEU A 130 -4.22 -3.93 -0.64
C LEU A 130 -4.86 -3.22 0.57
N GLN A 131 -5.33 -2.00 0.36
CA GLN A 131 -5.85 -1.13 1.41
C GLN A 131 -7.34 -1.37 1.66
N LYS A 132 -7.71 -1.58 2.91
CA LYS A 132 -9.11 -1.74 3.33
C LYS A 132 -9.98 -0.56 2.89
N GLY A 133 -11.17 -0.87 2.37
CA GLY A 133 -12.15 0.12 1.92
C GLY A 133 -11.81 0.77 0.58
N ARG A 134 -10.74 0.32 -0.11
CA ARG A 134 -10.37 0.84 -1.43
C ARG A 134 -10.87 -0.07 -2.54
N ASP A 135 -11.36 0.56 -3.59
CA ASP A 135 -11.71 -0.11 -4.83
C ASP A 135 -10.54 -0.01 -5.81
N TYR A 136 -10.19 -1.14 -6.40
CA TYR A 136 -9.18 -1.24 -7.44
C TYR A 136 -9.85 -1.59 -8.77
N VAL A 137 -9.22 -1.16 -9.86
CA VAL A 137 -9.63 -1.49 -11.22
C VAL A 137 -8.58 -2.41 -11.82
N LEU A 138 -9.03 -3.55 -12.35
CA LEU A 138 -8.26 -4.41 -13.24
C LEU A 138 -8.63 -4.01 -14.66
N ILE A 139 -7.65 -3.72 -15.52
CA ILE A 139 -7.89 -3.22 -16.87
C ILE A 139 -6.81 -3.73 -17.84
N CYS A 140 -7.20 -4.06 -19.08
CA CYS A 140 -6.28 -4.32 -20.17
C CYS A 140 -6.27 -3.12 -21.12
N THR A 141 -5.12 -2.48 -21.31
CA THR A 141 -4.99 -1.31 -22.21
C THR A 141 -4.40 -1.67 -23.56
N LEU A 142 -4.07 -2.95 -23.79
CA LEU A 142 -3.58 -3.43 -25.09
C LEU A 142 -4.62 -3.30 -26.20
N GLN A 143 -4.12 -3.29 -27.42
CA GLN A 143 -4.88 -3.31 -28.67
C GLN A 143 -4.37 -4.46 -29.54
N ASP A 144 -5.26 -5.10 -30.29
CA ASP A 144 -4.87 -6.16 -31.23
C ASP A 144 -4.13 -5.60 -32.45
N ALA A 145 -4.46 -4.35 -32.84
CA ALA A 145 -3.81 -3.61 -33.90
C ALA A 145 -3.93 -2.09 -33.65
N PRO A 146 -3.11 -1.25 -34.28
CA PRO A 146 -3.10 0.20 -34.05
C PRO A 146 -4.44 0.90 -34.34
N ASP A 147 -5.26 0.33 -35.23
CA ASP A 147 -6.58 0.83 -35.63
C ASP A 147 -7.72 0.25 -34.78
N LYS A 148 -7.44 -0.70 -33.88
CA LYS A 148 -8.46 -1.33 -33.03
C LYS A 148 -8.59 -0.60 -31.69
N PRO A 149 -9.76 -0.64 -31.07
CA PRO A 149 -9.92 -0.07 -29.73
C PRO A 149 -9.12 -0.85 -28.69
N PRO A 150 -8.68 -0.21 -27.59
CA PRO A 150 -8.12 -0.91 -26.44
C PRO A 150 -9.11 -1.95 -25.89
N HIS A 151 -8.58 -3.07 -25.38
CA HIS A 151 -9.40 -4.16 -24.83
C HIS A 151 -10.33 -3.67 -23.71
N ALA A 152 -9.92 -2.67 -22.94
CA ALA A 152 -10.77 -1.99 -21.96
C ALA A 152 -12.09 -1.45 -22.55
N ARG A 153 -12.06 -0.94 -23.79
CA ARG A 153 -13.25 -0.46 -24.50
C ARG A 153 -14.12 -1.58 -25.05
N LEU A 154 -13.55 -2.80 -25.14
CA LEU A 154 -14.28 -4.02 -25.49
C LEU A 154 -14.86 -4.73 -24.26
N GLY A 155 -14.67 -4.18 -23.06
CA GLY A 155 -15.21 -4.72 -21.83
C GLY A 155 -14.17 -5.33 -20.88
N MET A 156 -12.88 -5.33 -21.24
CA MET A 156 -11.83 -5.98 -20.43
C MET A 156 -11.43 -5.11 -19.23
N VAL A 157 -12.37 -4.99 -18.31
CA VAL A 157 -12.25 -4.27 -17.04
C VAL A 157 -12.97 -5.04 -15.94
N ARG A 158 -12.52 -4.91 -14.70
CA ARG A 158 -13.18 -5.45 -13.52
C ARG A 158 -12.90 -4.58 -12.30
N MET A 159 -13.92 -4.36 -11.48
CA MET A 159 -13.75 -3.75 -10.16
C MET A 159 -13.40 -4.83 -9.15
N LEU A 160 -12.55 -4.46 -8.19
CA LEU A 160 -12.09 -5.29 -7.11
C LEU A 160 -12.26 -4.51 -5.79
N HIS A 161 -13.16 -4.97 -4.93
CA HIS A 161 -13.42 -4.34 -3.64
C HIS A 161 -12.55 -4.94 -2.54
N VAL A 162 -11.98 -4.10 -1.66
CA VAL A 162 -11.14 -4.55 -0.54
C VAL A 162 -11.81 -4.26 0.79
N LYS A 163 -12.08 -5.33 1.57
CA LYS A 163 -12.75 -5.29 2.90
C LYS A 163 -11.77 -5.38 4.06
#